data_ee9121be8e80285f2a5a7e1c24e256b9
#
_entry.id   ee9121be8e80285f2a5a7e1c24e256b9
#
_cell.length_a   1.000
_cell.length_b   1.000
_cell.length_c   1.000
_cell.angle_alpha   90.00
_cell.angle_beta   90.00
_cell.angle_gamma   90.00
#
_symmetry.space_group_name_H-M   'P 1'
#
loop_
_entity.id
_entity.type
_entity.pdbx_description
1 polymer ?
#
loop_
_entity_poly.entity_id
_entity_poly.type
_entity_poly.pdbx_seq_one_letter_code
_entity_poly.pdbx_strand_id
1 'polypeptide(L)'
;MNTTDLTPGKHVIVTDFDGGEGILVDLNTKKYYQLNETAMVVWKALEQGKSVGEIANHITANYEVALENATHSVERILANFQTYKLLTAE
;
A
#
# COMPACT_ATOMS: atom_id res chain seq x y z
N MET A 1 1.54 11.47 17.85
CA MET A 1 2.08 10.30 17.21
C MET A 1 1.58 10.15 15.82
N ASN A 2 2.44 9.79 14.95
CA ASN A 2 2.16 9.83 13.58
C ASN A 2 1.72 8.54 13.07
N THR A 3 0.77 8.58 12.16
CA THR A 3 0.32 7.39 11.48
C THR A 3 1.27 6.98 10.37
N THR A 4 2.28 7.80 10.12
CA THR A 4 3.22 7.50 9.06
C THR A 4 4.18 6.38 9.43
N ASP A 5 4.11 5.88 10.65
CA ASP A 5 4.99 4.80 11.08
C ASP A 5 4.42 3.43 10.76
N LEU A 6 3.31 3.37 10.06
CA LEU A 6 2.74 2.09 9.66
C LEU A 6 3.62 1.43 8.60
N THR A 7 3.86 0.16 8.78
CA THR A 7 4.68 -0.62 7.85
C THR A 7 3.99 -1.92 7.53
N PRO A 8 4.36 -2.56 6.42
CA PRO A 8 3.81 -3.89 6.10
C PRO A 8 4.13 -4.89 7.21
N GLY A 9 3.14 -5.68 7.56
CA GLY A 9 3.31 -6.67 8.61
C GLY A 9 4.23 -7.80 8.17
N LYS A 10 4.99 -8.35 9.10
CA LYS A 10 5.93 -9.42 8.78
C LYS A 10 5.22 -10.72 8.41
N HIS A 11 3.94 -10.82 8.75
CA HIS A 11 3.13 -11.98 8.45
C HIS A 11 2.54 -11.94 7.04
N VAL A 12 2.89 -10.92 6.25
CA VAL A 12 2.31 -10.73 4.91
C VAL A 12 3.41 -10.95 3.87
N ILE A 13 3.10 -11.78 2.89
CA ILE A 13 4.01 -12.04 1.77
C ILE A 13 3.39 -11.44 0.52
N VAL A 14 4.20 -10.74 -0.27
CA VAL A 14 3.74 -10.13 -1.51
C VAL A 14 4.31 -10.92 -2.69
N THR A 15 3.47 -11.15 -3.69
CA THR A 15 3.88 -11.76 -4.95
C THR A 15 3.52 -10.82 -6.08
N ASP A 16 4.50 -10.49 -6.90
CA ASP A 16 4.30 -9.60 -8.05
C ASP A 16 3.89 -10.40 -9.27
N PHE A 17 2.93 -9.86 -10.00
CA PHE A 17 2.54 -10.41 -11.29
C PHE A 17 2.99 -9.46 -12.38
N ASP A 18 3.02 -9.95 -13.60
CA ASP A 18 3.29 -9.08 -14.75
C ASP A 18 2.19 -8.03 -14.84
N GLY A 19 2.55 -6.84 -15.28
CA GLY A 19 1.60 -5.76 -15.42
C GLY A 19 1.41 -4.91 -14.18
N GLY A 20 2.20 -5.16 -13.14
CA GLY A 20 2.18 -4.32 -11.95
C GLY A 20 1.19 -4.73 -10.88
N GLU A 21 0.40 -5.76 -11.14
CA GLU A 21 -0.55 -6.28 -10.14
C GLU A 21 0.13 -7.29 -9.25
N GLY A 22 -0.53 -7.68 -8.18
CA GLY A 22 0.04 -8.66 -7.28
C GLY A 22 -0.97 -9.20 -6.28
N ILE A 23 -0.47 -10.06 -5.42
CA ILE A 23 -1.28 -10.67 -4.37
C ILE A 23 -0.52 -10.57 -3.06
N LEU A 24 -1.24 -10.25 -1.99
CA LEU A 24 -0.74 -10.36 -0.64
C LEU A 24 -1.31 -11.62 -0.01
N VAL A 25 -0.48 -12.35 0.71
CA VAL A 25 -0.92 -13.52 1.46
C VAL A 25 -0.68 -13.24 2.92
N ASP A 26 -1.74 -13.33 3.72
CA ASP A 26 -1.64 -13.20 5.17
C ASP A 26 -1.40 -14.57 5.74
N LEU A 27 -0.20 -14.80 6.27
CA LEU A 27 0.18 -16.12 6.77
C LEU A 27 -0.57 -16.50 8.04
N ASN A 28 -1.06 -15.50 8.78
CA ASN A 28 -1.79 -15.77 10.02
C ASN A 28 -3.21 -16.25 9.76
N THR A 29 -3.89 -15.57 8.83
CA THR A 29 -5.29 -15.91 8.53
C THR A 29 -5.44 -16.81 7.32
N LYS A 30 -4.36 -16.96 6.54
CA LYS A 30 -4.35 -17.73 5.29
C LYS A 30 -5.22 -17.11 4.23
N LYS A 31 -5.46 -15.81 4.31
CA LYS A 31 -6.28 -15.09 3.32
C LYS A 31 -5.40 -14.45 2.27
N TYR A 32 -5.96 -14.29 1.08
CA TYR A 32 -5.30 -13.70 -0.06
C TYR A 32 -5.98 -12.39 -0.42
N TYR A 33 -5.19 -11.39 -0.79
CA TYR A 33 -5.73 -10.10 -1.20
C TYR A 33 -5.10 -9.71 -2.51
N GLN A 34 -5.92 -9.59 -3.55
CA GLN A 34 -5.44 -9.20 -4.87
C GLN A 34 -5.32 -7.70 -4.92
N LEU A 35 -4.19 -7.21 -5.39
CA LEU A 35 -3.93 -5.78 -5.49
C LEU A 35 -3.79 -5.37 -6.94
N ASN A 36 -4.47 -4.28 -7.30
CA ASN A 36 -4.25 -3.69 -8.62
C ASN A 36 -2.93 -2.93 -8.62
N GLU A 37 -2.61 -2.34 -9.76
CA GLU A 37 -1.32 -1.68 -9.92
C GLU A 37 -1.11 -0.57 -8.91
N THR A 38 -2.13 0.27 -8.70
CA THR A 38 -2.01 1.38 -7.75
C THR A 38 -1.78 0.89 -6.34
N ALA A 39 -2.53 -0.13 -5.92
CA ALA A 39 -2.37 -0.69 -4.58
C ALA A 39 -0.99 -1.31 -4.40
N MET A 40 -0.44 -1.92 -5.46
CA MET A 40 0.92 -2.46 -5.38
C MET A 40 1.95 -1.35 -5.23
N VAL A 41 1.76 -0.22 -5.92
CA VAL A 41 2.66 0.92 -5.77
C VAL A 41 2.66 1.38 -4.32
N VAL A 42 1.48 1.47 -3.71
CA VAL A 42 1.37 1.90 -2.32
C VAL A 42 2.06 0.89 -1.40
N TRP A 43 1.81 -0.40 -1.61
CA TRP A 43 2.42 -1.43 -0.75
C TRP A 43 3.94 -1.38 -0.82
N LYS A 44 4.49 -1.31 -2.04
CA LYS A 44 5.94 -1.29 -2.21
C LYS A 44 6.55 -0.04 -1.58
N ALA A 45 5.86 1.09 -1.68
CA ALA A 45 6.35 2.33 -1.10
C ALA A 45 6.36 2.23 0.43
N LEU A 46 5.37 1.59 1.01
CA LEU A 46 5.34 1.38 2.45
C LEU A 46 6.51 0.50 2.90
N GLU A 47 6.87 -0.49 2.09
CA GLU A 47 8.03 -1.32 2.40
C GLU A 47 9.31 -0.50 2.43
N GLN A 48 9.34 0.60 1.69
CA GLN A 48 10.49 1.48 1.66
C GLN A 48 10.42 2.59 2.71
N GLY A 49 9.38 2.58 3.53
CA GLY A 49 9.25 3.57 4.59
C GLY A 49 8.76 4.93 4.15
N LYS A 50 8.11 5.02 3.00
CA LYS A 50 7.66 6.30 2.49
C LYS A 50 6.39 6.76 3.17
N SER A 51 6.25 8.10 3.30
CA SER A 51 5.07 8.70 3.89
C SER A 51 3.94 8.79 2.87
N VAL A 52 2.73 9.08 3.35
CA VAL A 52 1.57 9.27 2.47
C VAL A 52 1.87 10.36 1.43
N GLY A 53 2.47 11.47 1.86
CA GLY A 53 2.80 12.55 0.94
C GLY A 53 3.76 12.11 -0.15
N GLU A 54 4.77 11.35 0.22
CA GLU A 54 5.75 10.84 -0.74
C GLU A 54 5.10 9.88 -1.73
N ILE A 55 4.22 9.02 -1.24
CA ILE A 55 3.54 8.07 -2.09
C ILE A 55 2.62 8.80 -3.07
N ALA A 56 1.87 9.78 -2.57
CA ALA A 56 0.96 10.55 -3.43
C ALA A 56 1.74 11.32 -4.49
N ASN A 57 2.88 11.90 -4.13
CA ASN A 57 3.71 12.61 -5.10
C ASN A 57 4.24 11.66 -6.16
N HIS A 58 4.62 10.45 -5.77
CA HIS A 58 5.09 9.45 -6.73
C HIS A 58 3.98 9.09 -7.73
N ILE A 59 2.77 8.91 -7.24
CA ILE A 59 1.65 8.57 -8.11
C ILE A 59 1.36 9.72 -9.07
N THR A 60 1.36 10.96 -8.57
CA THR A 60 1.13 12.12 -9.41
C THR A 60 2.18 12.24 -10.50
N ALA A 61 3.43 11.91 -10.17
CA ALA A 61 4.52 12.02 -11.14
C ALA A 61 4.44 10.94 -12.23
N ASN A 62 3.84 9.80 -11.93
CA ASN A 62 3.83 8.67 -12.85
C ASN A 62 2.48 8.41 -13.51
N TYR A 63 1.43 9.03 -12.99
CA TYR A 63 0.07 8.86 -13.52
C TYR A 63 -0.55 10.23 -13.65
N GLU A 64 -1.43 10.41 -14.60
CA GLU A 64 -2.05 11.71 -14.83
C GLU A 64 -3.21 11.92 -13.88
N VAL A 65 -2.89 12.22 -12.62
CA VAL A 65 -3.91 12.51 -11.62
C VAL A 65 -3.47 13.70 -10.80
N ALA A 66 -4.43 14.46 -10.30
CA ALA A 66 -4.17 15.58 -9.43
C ALA A 66 -3.66 15.07 -8.08
N LEU A 67 -2.81 15.85 -7.43
CA LEU A 67 -2.25 15.46 -6.14
C LEU A 67 -3.34 15.18 -5.12
N GLU A 68 -4.40 15.98 -5.11
CA GLU A 68 -5.50 15.79 -4.18
C GLU A 68 -6.15 14.42 -4.37
N ASN A 69 -6.39 14.04 -5.62
CA ASN A 69 -6.98 12.75 -5.91
C ASN A 69 -6.03 11.60 -5.58
N ALA A 70 -4.76 11.78 -5.84
CA ALA A 70 -3.77 10.77 -5.49
C ALA A 70 -3.72 10.55 -3.99
N THR A 71 -3.76 11.64 -3.22
CA THR A 71 -3.72 11.55 -1.77
C THR A 71 -4.95 10.80 -1.25
N HIS A 72 -6.13 11.11 -1.77
CA HIS A 72 -7.35 10.40 -1.37
C HIS A 72 -7.27 8.92 -1.68
N SER A 73 -6.73 8.57 -2.85
CA SER A 73 -6.59 7.17 -3.23
C SER A 73 -5.64 6.43 -2.30
N VAL A 74 -4.51 7.05 -1.98
CA VAL A 74 -3.55 6.45 -1.07
C VAL A 74 -4.17 6.23 0.30
N GLU A 75 -4.89 7.23 0.80
CA GLU A 75 -5.50 7.13 2.12
C GLU A 75 -6.53 6.01 2.17
N ARG A 76 -7.31 5.87 1.11
CA ARG A 76 -8.32 4.81 1.04
C ARG A 76 -7.66 3.43 0.98
N ILE A 77 -6.58 3.30 0.21
CA ILE A 77 -5.86 2.04 0.12
C ILE A 77 -5.25 1.68 1.48
N LEU A 78 -4.66 2.68 2.17
CA LEU A 78 -4.10 2.44 3.49
C LEU A 78 -5.17 2.02 4.49
N ALA A 79 -6.34 2.65 4.42
CA ALA A 79 -7.44 2.28 5.31
C ALA A 79 -7.85 0.82 5.09
N ASN A 80 -7.86 0.37 3.83
CA ASN A 80 -8.16 -1.03 3.53
C ASN A 80 -7.11 -1.96 4.10
N PHE A 81 -5.84 -1.61 3.94
CA PHE A 81 -4.76 -2.43 4.50
C PHE A 81 -4.89 -2.53 6.02
N GLN A 82 -5.25 -1.43 6.67
CA GLN A 82 -5.44 -1.45 8.12
C GLN A 82 -6.64 -2.29 8.51
N THR A 83 -7.72 -2.19 7.76
CA THR A 83 -8.93 -2.97 8.02
C THR A 83 -8.63 -4.46 7.99
N TYR A 84 -7.80 -4.87 7.06
CA TYR A 84 -7.43 -6.28 6.92
C TYR A 84 -6.25 -6.66 7.81
N LYS A 85 -5.77 -5.73 8.63
CA LYS A 85 -4.67 -5.98 9.58
C LYS A 85 -3.39 -6.42 8.88
N LEU A 86 -3.12 -5.80 7.73
CA LEU A 86 -1.92 -6.08 6.95
C LEU A 86 -0.76 -5.17 7.31
N LEU A 87 -1.00 -4.13 8.11
CA LEU A 87 0.03 -3.19 8.52
C LEU A 87 0.25 -3.27 10.02
N THR A 88 1.47 -2.91 10.43
CA THR A 88 1.80 -2.81 11.84
C THR A 88 2.35 -1.43 12.12
N ALA A 89 2.19 -0.97 13.36
CA ALA A 89 2.77 0.29 13.79
C ALA A 89 4.10 0.03 14.46
N GLU A 90 5.09 0.85 14.11
CA GLU A 90 6.42 0.72 14.71
C GLU A 90 6.64 1.68 15.84
#